data_bbdc2ed80840d687e861150edabc4288
#
_entry.id   bbdc2ed80840d687e861150edabc4288
#
_cell.length_a   1.000
_cell.length_b   1.000
_cell.length_c   1.000
_cell.angle_alpha   90.00
_cell.angle_beta   90.00
_cell.angle_gamma   90.00
#
_symmetry.space_group_name_H-M   'P 1'
#
loop_
_entity.id
_entity.type
_entity.pdbx_description
1 polymer ?
#
loop_
_entity_poly.entity_id
_entity_poly.type
_entity_poly.pdbx_seq_one_letter_code
_entity_poly.pdbx_strand_id
1 'polypeptide(L)'
;MEQPMDIKTLVEELKRQGRTLLLPGMTDRSKIGVDEEGLVSLLEMAYRRQVAHRRVTYVPNKLTNGAIRKLAHFLTDREDNRFMIVLDGSTATGKTTLMEAMRQTLWWLVEHRLLSVEVNLKICDATKLCTLIDSTREWNELVTWPSYLGIEDLGCEPAEILRWGNPLYPLRNVFTERYKLRLPMVVSTNLDSDQLREHLGLRIVSRMNEMAYYIHFENVDFRRMCWFQHHPEVKSKQSKIKDYESR
;
A
#
# COMPACT_ATOMS: atom_id res chain seq x y z
N MET A 1 6.91 23.12 -44.20
CA MET A 1 8.05 22.31 -43.66
C MET A 1 8.55 23.08 -42.44
N GLU A 2 8.26 22.56 -41.25
CA GLU A 2 8.79 23.12 -40.00
C GLU A 2 10.31 22.88 -39.97
N GLN A 3 11.08 23.92 -39.67
CA GLN A 3 12.52 23.77 -39.48
C GLN A 3 12.80 22.86 -38.28
N PRO A 4 13.77 21.96 -38.38
CA PRO A 4 14.13 21.10 -37.24
C PRO A 4 14.58 21.98 -36.07
N MET A 5 14.00 21.76 -34.90
CA MET A 5 14.32 22.46 -33.68
C MET A 5 15.81 22.26 -33.33
N ASP A 6 16.52 23.35 -33.04
CA ASP A 6 17.93 23.28 -32.63
C ASP A 6 18.04 22.54 -31.29
N ILE A 7 19.07 21.68 -31.17
CA ILE A 7 19.33 20.85 -29.98
C ILE A 7 19.44 21.69 -28.69
N LYS A 8 19.99 22.92 -28.75
CA LYS A 8 20.08 23.81 -27.58
C LYS A 8 18.69 24.24 -27.13
N THR A 9 17.82 24.63 -28.05
CA THR A 9 16.43 25.01 -27.81
C THR A 9 15.66 23.82 -27.22
N LEU A 10 15.84 22.62 -27.76
CA LEU A 10 15.24 21.39 -27.24
C LEU A 10 15.71 21.09 -25.79
N VAL A 11 17.01 21.22 -25.51
CA VAL A 11 17.57 21.02 -24.16
C VAL A 11 17.03 22.04 -23.15
N GLU A 12 16.90 23.30 -23.54
CA GLU A 12 16.31 24.33 -22.68
C GLU A 12 14.83 24.08 -22.42
N GLU A 13 14.10 23.66 -23.44
CA GLU A 13 12.69 23.29 -23.31
C GLU A 13 12.51 22.05 -22.44
N LEU A 14 13.33 21.02 -22.60
CA LEU A 14 13.33 19.83 -21.73
C LEU A 14 13.74 20.18 -20.30
N LYS A 15 14.68 21.11 -20.08
CA LYS A 15 14.99 21.62 -18.74
C LYS A 15 13.84 22.40 -18.11
N ARG A 16 13.13 23.19 -18.90
CA ARG A 16 11.92 23.93 -18.47
C ARG A 16 10.76 22.99 -18.17
N GLN A 17 10.57 21.97 -19.00
CA GLN A 17 9.58 20.92 -18.83
C GLN A 17 9.98 19.90 -17.76
N GLY A 18 11.24 19.75 -17.45
CA GLY A 18 11.80 18.74 -16.53
C GLY A 18 11.27 18.79 -15.10
N ARG A 19 10.62 19.87 -14.68
CA ARG A 19 9.82 19.94 -13.46
C ARG A 19 8.34 19.52 -13.67
N THR A 20 7.91 19.35 -14.92
CA THR A 20 6.50 19.10 -15.28
C THR A 20 6.30 17.76 -15.98
N LEU A 21 7.39 17.09 -16.41
CA LEU A 21 7.32 15.74 -16.96
C LEU A 21 7.29 14.75 -15.82
N LEU A 22 6.11 14.59 -15.25
CA LEU A 22 5.78 13.35 -14.53
C LEU A 22 5.91 12.24 -15.56
N LEU A 23 6.85 11.32 -15.32
CA LEU A 23 6.92 10.10 -16.11
C LEU A 23 5.56 9.41 -16.08
N PRO A 24 5.12 8.80 -17.19
CA PRO A 24 3.89 8.01 -17.18
C PRO A 24 3.92 7.06 -15.99
N GLY A 25 2.89 7.12 -15.13
CA GLY A 25 2.79 6.30 -13.92
C GLY A 25 3.19 6.98 -12.61
N MET A 26 3.82 8.15 -12.61
CA MET A 26 3.97 8.92 -11.38
C MET A 26 2.64 9.54 -10.97
N THR A 27 2.15 9.19 -9.79
CA THR A 27 1.02 9.88 -9.17
C THR A 27 1.47 11.30 -8.83
N ASP A 28 0.82 12.30 -9.42
CA ASP A 28 1.09 13.70 -9.11
C ASP A 28 0.46 14.07 -7.77
N ARG A 29 1.21 13.84 -6.69
CA ARG A 29 0.80 14.20 -5.33
C ARG A 29 0.57 15.71 -5.16
N SER A 30 1.13 16.54 -6.06
CA SER A 30 0.92 17.99 -6.03
C SER A 30 -0.53 18.39 -6.32
N LYS A 31 -1.33 17.50 -6.89
CA LYS A 31 -2.73 17.74 -7.23
C LYS A 31 -3.72 17.43 -6.11
N ILE A 32 -3.26 16.92 -4.96
CA ILE A 32 -4.13 16.73 -3.80
C ILE A 32 -4.49 18.10 -3.24
N GLY A 33 -5.78 18.43 -3.31
CA GLY A 33 -6.34 19.73 -2.88
C GLY A 33 -6.57 19.84 -1.37
N VAL A 34 -5.87 19.03 -0.56
CA VAL A 34 -6.02 18.96 0.90
C VAL A 34 -4.62 18.97 1.53
N ASP A 35 -4.45 19.68 2.63
CA ASP A 35 -3.23 19.67 3.43
C ASP A 35 -3.07 18.36 4.23
N GLU A 36 -1.92 18.18 4.87
CA GLU A 36 -1.62 16.95 5.61
C GLU A 36 -2.62 16.70 6.74
N GLU A 37 -3.00 17.71 7.52
CA GLU A 37 -3.94 17.56 8.65
C GLU A 37 -5.36 17.26 8.16
N GLY A 38 -5.80 17.84 7.06
CA GLY A 38 -7.06 17.49 6.40
C GLY A 38 -7.06 16.05 5.91
N LEU A 39 -5.94 15.60 5.32
CA LEU A 39 -5.80 14.23 4.86
C LEU A 39 -5.75 13.23 6.03
N VAL A 40 -5.09 13.57 7.14
CA VAL A 40 -5.13 12.77 8.39
C VAL A 40 -6.57 12.59 8.85
N SER A 41 -7.35 13.68 8.88
CA SER A 41 -8.77 13.65 9.31
C SER A 41 -9.62 12.76 8.41
N LEU A 42 -9.44 12.82 7.09
CA LEU A 42 -10.15 11.96 6.13
C LEU A 42 -9.76 10.49 6.27
N LEU A 43 -8.47 10.20 6.39
CA LEU A 43 -7.97 8.83 6.59
C LEU A 43 -8.46 8.24 7.92
N GLU A 44 -8.48 9.02 9.00
CA GLU A 44 -9.00 8.56 10.28
C GLU A 44 -10.49 8.24 10.21
N MET A 45 -11.28 9.10 9.56
CA MET A 45 -12.71 8.87 9.33
C MET A 45 -12.94 7.61 8.48
N ALA A 46 -12.18 7.44 7.40
CA ALA A 46 -12.25 6.25 6.58
C ALA A 46 -11.85 4.98 7.37
N TYR A 47 -10.79 5.06 8.17
CA TYR A 47 -10.33 3.94 9.00
C TYR A 47 -11.40 3.52 10.02
N ARG A 48 -12.00 4.49 10.73
CA ARG A 48 -13.12 4.25 11.66
C ARG A 48 -14.30 3.58 10.97
N ARG A 49 -14.62 4.01 9.74
CA ARG A 49 -15.70 3.41 8.93
C ARG A 49 -15.38 1.96 8.56
N GLN A 50 -14.14 1.63 8.18
CA GLN A 50 -13.72 0.26 7.91
C GLN A 50 -13.81 -0.65 9.15
N VAL A 51 -13.47 -0.14 10.32
CA VAL A 51 -13.63 -0.86 11.60
C VAL A 51 -15.12 -1.09 11.90
N ALA A 52 -15.96 -0.08 11.73
CA ALA A 52 -17.41 -0.17 11.96
C ALA A 52 -18.09 -1.18 11.01
N HIS A 53 -17.65 -1.29 9.75
CA HIS A 53 -18.12 -2.31 8.82
C HIS A 53 -17.93 -3.75 9.33
N ARG A 54 -16.92 -3.97 10.15
CA ARG A 54 -16.65 -5.26 10.81
C ARG A 54 -17.47 -5.44 12.11
N ARG A 55 -18.40 -4.55 12.41
CA ARG A 55 -19.23 -4.52 13.64
C ARG A 55 -18.38 -4.46 14.92
N VAL A 56 -17.26 -3.75 14.86
CA VAL A 56 -16.33 -3.56 15.98
C VAL A 56 -16.27 -2.09 16.33
N THR A 57 -16.16 -1.79 17.63
CA THR A 57 -15.98 -0.42 18.11
C THR A 57 -14.51 0.00 17.90
N TYR A 58 -14.31 1.10 17.18
CA TYR A 58 -12.98 1.68 17.03
C TYR A 58 -12.49 2.27 18.36
N VAL A 59 -11.31 1.84 18.78
CA VAL A 59 -10.61 2.41 19.92
C VAL A 59 -9.36 3.13 19.43
N PRO A 60 -9.32 4.48 19.50
CA PRO A 60 -8.14 5.24 19.10
C PRO A 60 -6.91 4.80 19.89
N ASN A 61 -5.77 4.66 19.21
CA ASN A 61 -4.50 4.41 19.84
C ASN A 61 -3.37 5.13 19.10
N LYS A 62 -2.27 5.41 19.82
CA LYS A 62 -1.14 6.18 19.30
C LYS A 62 -0.48 5.54 18.09
N LEU A 63 -0.42 4.21 18.04
CA LEU A 63 0.25 3.46 16.97
C LEU A 63 -0.56 3.55 15.66
N THR A 64 -1.89 3.33 15.72
CA THR A 64 -2.76 3.50 14.56
C THR A 64 -2.75 4.95 14.06
N ASN A 65 -2.84 5.93 14.96
CA ASN A 65 -2.79 7.33 14.59
C ASN A 65 -1.43 7.70 13.97
N GLY A 66 -0.32 7.14 14.48
CA GLY A 66 1.00 7.30 13.91
C GLY A 66 1.10 6.74 12.48
N ALA A 67 0.51 5.56 12.22
CA ALA A 67 0.47 4.97 10.89
C ALA A 67 -0.38 5.81 9.90
N ILE A 68 -1.53 6.33 10.35
CA ILE A 68 -2.37 7.24 9.57
C ILE A 68 -1.61 8.52 9.21
N ARG A 69 -0.91 9.15 10.17
CA ARG A 69 -0.10 10.35 9.92
C ARG A 69 1.05 10.08 8.95
N LYS A 70 1.77 8.96 9.09
CA LYS A 70 2.82 8.57 8.14
C LYS A 70 2.28 8.41 6.73
N LEU A 71 1.09 7.81 6.57
CA LEU A 71 0.45 7.68 5.28
C LEU A 71 0.03 9.04 4.70
N ALA A 72 -0.57 9.92 5.52
CA ALA A 72 -0.95 11.27 5.08
C ALA A 72 0.28 12.06 4.65
N HIS A 73 1.34 12.05 5.46
CA HIS A 73 2.62 12.68 5.13
C HIS A 73 3.17 12.21 3.79
N PHE A 74 3.30 10.88 3.60
CA PHE A 74 3.75 10.34 2.31
C PHE A 74 2.89 10.80 1.12
N LEU A 75 1.58 10.89 1.28
CA LEU A 75 0.67 11.29 0.19
C LEU A 75 0.70 12.78 -0.10
N THR A 76 1.16 13.62 0.83
CA THR A 76 1.25 15.09 0.69
C THR A 76 2.67 15.59 0.46
N ASP A 77 3.69 14.81 0.79
CA ASP A 77 5.10 15.18 0.59
C ASP A 77 5.45 15.18 -0.90
N ARG A 78 5.73 16.37 -1.44
CA ARG A 78 6.07 16.60 -2.85
C ARG A 78 7.53 16.34 -3.18
N GLU A 79 8.38 16.32 -2.18
CA GLU A 79 9.83 16.12 -2.36
C GLU A 79 10.20 14.63 -2.34
N ASP A 80 9.34 13.77 -1.80
CA ASP A 80 9.55 12.33 -1.75
C ASP A 80 9.29 11.66 -3.11
N ASN A 81 10.35 11.14 -3.73
CA ASN A 81 10.28 10.47 -5.04
C ASN A 81 9.91 8.99 -4.96
N ARG A 82 9.70 8.44 -3.76
CA ARG A 82 9.24 7.07 -3.58
C ARG A 82 7.81 6.91 -4.11
N PHE A 83 7.52 5.76 -4.66
CA PHE A 83 6.22 5.48 -5.29
C PHE A 83 5.59 4.17 -4.81
N MET A 84 6.13 3.59 -3.75
CA MET A 84 5.61 2.39 -3.11
C MET A 84 5.41 2.64 -1.61
N ILE A 85 4.32 2.11 -1.05
CA ILE A 85 4.08 2.07 0.39
C ILE A 85 4.13 0.60 0.81
N VAL A 86 4.89 0.31 1.87
CA VAL A 86 4.91 -1.01 2.50
C VAL A 86 4.33 -0.89 3.90
N LEU A 87 3.23 -1.60 4.13
CA LEU A 87 2.58 -1.76 5.42
C LEU A 87 3.06 -3.08 6.00
N ASP A 88 4.07 -3.05 6.87
CA ASP A 88 4.65 -4.25 7.46
C ASP A 88 4.30 -4.39 8.95
N GLY A 89 4.49 -5.57 9.50
CA GLY A 89 4.23 -5.89 10.90
C GLY A 89 3.39 -7.15 11.08
N SER A 90 3.14 -7.52 12.34
CA SER A 90 2.46 -8.76 12.71
C SER A 90 1.01 -8.84 12.21
N THR A 91 0.45 -10.05 12.26
CA THR A 91 -0.93 -10.32 11.82
C THR A 91 -1.96 -9.53 12.64
N ALA A 92 -3.06 -9.12 11.98
CA ALA A 92 -4.22 -8.46 12.60
C ALA A 92 -3.94 -7.10 13.28
N THR A 93 -2.87 -6.40 12.88
CA THR A 93 -2.49 -5.08 13.42
C THR A 93 -3.16 -3.89 12.75
N GLY A 94 -3.95 -4.10 11.68
CA GLY A 94 -4.71 -3.06 10.99
C GLY A 94 -4.18 -2.62 9.62
N LYS A 95 -3.18 -3.31 9.05
CA LYS A 95 -2.59 -3.01 7.73
C LYS A 95 -3.64 -2.96 6.61
N THR A 96 -4.39 -4.04 6.43
CA THR A 96 -5.51 -4.12 5.46
C THR A 96 -6.56 -3.01 5.70
N THR A 97 -6.85 -2.71 6.97
CA THR A 97 -7.80 -1.65 7.32
C THR A 97 -7.29 -0.27 6.86
N LEU A 98 -5.98 0.00 7.01
CA LEU A 98 -5.39 1.25 6.54
C LEU A 98 -5.35 1.32 5.00
N MET A 99 -5.05 0.21 4.32
CA MET A 99 -5.08 0.15 2.86
C MET A 99 -6.49 0.44 2.31
N GLU A 100 -7.52 -0.15 2.91
CA GLU A 100 -8.92 0.11 2.56
C GLU A 100 -9.36 1.54 2.91
N ALA A 101 -8.87 2.09 4.03
CA ALA A 101 -9.09 3.50 4.37
C ALA A 101 -8.46 4.44 3.34
N MET A 102 -7.24 4.14 2.88
CA MET A 102 -6.60 4.88 1.79
C MET A 102 -7.45 4.82 0.50
N ARG A 103 -7.92 3.63 0.10
CA ARG A 103 -8.78 3.47 -1.07
C ARG A 103 -10.03 4.33 -0.98
N GLN A 104 -10.69 4.34 0.17
CA GLN A 104 -11.89 5.13 0.38
C GLN A 104 -11.59 6.63 0.39
N THR A 105 -10.48 7.04 1.00
CA THR A 105 -10.05 8.45 1.03
C THR A 105 -9.75 8.95 -0.39
N LEU A 106 -8.99 8.21 -1.19
CA LEU A 106 -8.72 8.56 -2.59
C LEU A 106 -10.02 8.70 -3.39
N TRP A 107 -10.96 7.77 -3.21
CA TRP A 107 -12.28 7.86 -3.85
C TRP A 107 -13.04 9.13 -3.44
N TRP A 108 -13.06 9.52 -2.16
CA TRP A 108 -13.68 10.76 -1.71
C TRP A 108 -13.03 12.01 -2.31
N LEU A 109 -11.70 12.04 -2.38
CA LEU A 109 -10.97 13.16 -2.96
C LEU A 109 -11.29 13.33 -4.45
N VAL A 110 -11.42 12.23 -5.19
CA VAL A 110 -11.82 12.25 -6.61
C VAL A 110 -13.28 12.70 -6.75
N GLU A 111 -14.20 12.15 -5.96
CA GLU A 111 -15.63 12.48 -5.99
C GLU A 111 -15.88 13.99 -5.73
N HIS A 112 -15.07 14.58 -4.82
CA HIS A 112 -15.16 16.00 -4.48
C HIS A 112 -14.24 16.88 -5.32
N ARG A 113 -13.64 16.36 -6.40
CA ARG A 113 -12.74 17.09 -7.32
C ARG A 113 -11.49 17.69 -6.65
N LEU A 114 -11.06 17.11 -5.52
CA LEU A 114 -9.83 17.46 -4.82
C LEU A 114 -8.63 16.65 -5.32
N LEU A 115 -8.88 15.70 -6.21
CA LEU A 115 -7.87 14.85 -6.85
C LEU A 115 -8.33 14.52 -8.27
N SER A 116 -7.38 14.21 -9.17
CA SER A 116 -7.71 13.78 -10.53
C SER A 116 -8.50 12.46 -10.52
N VAL A 117 -9.45 12.33 -11.45
CA VAL A 117 -10.27 11.12 -11.63
C VAL A 117 -9.47 9.85 -11.94
N GLU A 118 -8.25 10.02 -12.41
CA GLU A 118 -7.37 8.89 -12.74
C GLU A 118 -6.72 8.23 -11.51
N VAL A 119 -6.76 8.90 -10.35
CA VAL A 119 -6.14 8.39 -9.14
C VAL A 119 -7.11 7.53 -8.35
N ASN A 120 -6.82 6.23 -8.28
CA ASN A 120 -7.55 5.29 -7.43
C ASN A 120 -6.62 4.16 -6.94
N LEU A 121 -7.12 3.31 -6.06
CA LEU A 121 -6.41 2.15 -5.53
C LEU A 121 -7.21 0.88 -5.84
N LYS A 122 -6.66 0.03 -6.72
CA LYS A 122 -7.14 -1.35 -6.94
C LYS A 122 -6.45 -2.27 -5.96
N ILE A 123 -7.22 -2.99 -5.14
CA ILE A 123 -6.68 -3.93 -4.15
C ILE A 123 -6.90 -5.35 -4.65
N CYS A 124 -5.85 -6.16 -4.57
CA CYS A 124 -5.84 -7.57 -4.92
C CYS A 124 -5.06 -8.35 -3.86
N ASP A 125 -5.59 -9.48 -3.45
CA ASP A 125 -4.88 -10.45 -2.62
C ASP A 125 -3.70 -11.07 -3.40
N ALA A 126 -2.55 -11.26 -2.75
CA ALA A 126 -1.35 -11.78 -3.39
C ALA A 126 -1.57 -13.18 -4.01
N THR A 127 -2.31 -14.04 -3.31
CA THR A 127 -2.65 -15.39 -3.81
C THR A 127 -3.54 -15.30 -5.06
N LYS A 128 -4.57 -14.45 -5.02
CA LYS A 128 -5.46 -14.21 -6.16
C LYS A 128 -4.70 -13.64 -7.35
N LEU A 129 -3.75 -12.72 -7.12
CA LEU A 129 -2.92 -12.15 -8.16
C LEU A 129 -2.12 -13.23 -8.90
N CYS A 130 -1.61 -14.24 -8.18
CA CYS A 130 -0.91 -15.37 -8.80
C CYS A 130 -1.81 -16.18 -9.74
N THR A 131 -3.12 -16.29 -9.49
CA THR A 131 -4.04 -17.01 -10.38
C THR A 131 -4.32 -16.26 -11.69
N LEU A 132 -4.16 -14.93 -11.71
CA LEU A 132 -4.41 -14.11 -12.89
C LEU A 132 -3.33 -14.26 -13.98
N ILE A 133 -2.19 -14.89 -13.66
CA ILE A 133 -1.09 -15.07 -14.64
C ILE A 133 -1.50 -15.89 -15.87
N ASP A 134 -2.56 -16.70 -15.74
CA ASP A 134 -3.12 -17.47 -16.84
C ASP A 134 -4.01 -16.62 -17.76
N SER A 135 -4.53 -15.48 -17.29
CA SER A 135 -5.30 -14.53 -18.08
C SER A 135 -4.41 -13.38 -18.51
N THR A 136 -3.75 -13.52 -19.67
CA THR A 136 -2.79 -12.52 -20.18
C THR A 136 -3.36 -11.10 -20.22
N ARG A 137 -4.64 -10.94 -20.54
CA ARG A 137 -5.30 -9.63 -20.59
C ARG A 137 -5.46 -9.04 -19.21
N GLU A 138 -6.11 -9.76 -18.27
CA GLU A 138 -6.37 -9.29 -16.92
C GLU A 138 -5.07 -9.04 -16.16
N TRP A 139 -4.08 -9.91 -16.35
CA TRP A 139 -2.74 -9.75 -15.82
C TRP A 139 -2.10 -8.45 -16.29
N ASN A 140 -2.05 -8.20 -17.59
CA ASN A 140 -1.44 -6.99 -18.15
C ASN A 140 -2.20 -5.73 -17.67
N GLU A 141 -3.52 -5.74 -17.71
CA GLU A 141 -4.34 -4.62 -17.23
C GLU A 141 -4.08 -4.30 -15.75
N LEU A 142 -3.83 -5.30 -14.91
CA LEU A 142 -3.54 -5.10 -13.50
C LEU A 142 -2.10 -4.62 -13.28
N VAL A 143 -1.12 -5.28 -13.91
CA VAL A 143 0.31 -4.98 -13.73
C VAL A 143 0.66 -3.60 -14.26
N THR A 144 0.06 -3.18 -15.38
CA THR A 144 0.29 -1.87 -16.01
C THR A 144 -0.74 -0.81 -15.59
N TRP A 145 -1.60 -1.11 -14.60
CA TRP A 145 -2.57 -0.16 -14.08
C TRP A 145 -1.91 1.16 -13.68
N PRO A 146 -2.30 2.32 -14.25
CA PRO A 146 -1.55 3.57 -14.11
C PRO A 146 -1.63 4.21 -12.72
N SER A 147 -2.57 3.79 -11.87
CA SER A 147 -2.71 4.30 -10.52
C SER A 147 -2.22 3.29 -9.47
N TYR A 148 -2.62 3.42 -8.21
CA TYR A 148 -2.16 2.53 -7.13
C TYR A 148 -2.65 1.10 -7.32
N LEU A 149 -1.72 0.14 -7.25
CA LEU A 149 -2.01 -1.28 -7.07
C LEU A 149 -1.76 -1.66 -5.61
N GLY A 150 -2.82 -2.08 -4.93
CA GLY A 150 -2.75 -2.65 -3.59
C GLY A 150 -2.54 -4.17 -3.67
N ILE A 151 -1.52 -4.68 -3.00
CA ILE A 151 -1.26 -6.12 -2.87
C ILE A 151 -1.40 -6.46 -1.39
N GLU A 152 -2.44 -7.24 -1.05
CA GLU A 152 -2.67 -7.69 0.32
C GLU A 152 -1.96 -9.01 0.59
N ASP A 153 -1.47 -9.12 1.84
CA ASP A 153 -0.90 -10.34 2.41
C ASP A 153 0.23 -10.95 1.58
N LEU A 154 1.14 -10.09 1.06
CA LEU A 154 2.38 -10.53 0.42
C LEU A 154 3.13 -11.50 1.32
N GLY A 155 3.44 -12.69 0.79
CA GLY A 155 4.08 -13.81 1.47
C GLY A 155 3.11 -14.92 1.86
N CYS A 156 1.79 -14.76 1.62
CA CYS A 156 0.81 -15.84 1.76
C CYS A 156 0.67 -16.68 0.49
N GLU A 157 1.12 -16.15 -0.66
CA GLU A 157 1.14 -16.83 -1.95
C GLU A 157 2.40 -17.70 -2.09
N PRO A 158 2.38 -18.73 -2.97
CA PRO A 158 3.60 -19.48 -3.30
C PRO A 158 4.60 -18.55 -4.01
N ALA A 159 5.88 -18.61 -3.60
CA ALA A 159 6.94 -17.81 -4.20
C ALA A 159 7.12 -18.11 -5.70
N GLU A 160 6.84 -19.35 -6.10
CA GLU A 160 6.82 -19.81 -7.48
C GLU A 160 5.59 -20.68 -7.78
N ILE A 161 5.15 -20.66 -9.02
CA ILE A 161 4.14 -21.59 -9.55
C ILE A 161 4.72 -22.32 -10.75
N LEU A 162 4.37 -23.58 -10.92
CA LEU A 162 4.80 -24.35 -12.08
C LEU A 162 3.77 -24.24 -13.20
N ARG A 163 4.20 -23.80 -14.37
CA ARG A 163 3.37 -23.79 -15.57
C ARG A 163 4.06 -24.58 -16.68
N TRP A 164 3.43 -25.66 -17.11
CA TRP A 164 4.02 -26.56 -18.10
C TRP A 164 5.43 -27.04 -17.74
N GLY A 165 5.68 -27.25 -16.42
CA GLY A 165 6.98 -27.65 -15.89
C GLY A 165 7.99 -26.51 -15.72
N ASN A 166 7.67 -25.28 -16.14
CA ASN A 166 8.54 -24.12 -15.98
C ASN A 166 8.14 -23.29 -14.74
N PRO A 167 9.11 -22.89 -13.89
CA PRO A 167 8.83 -22.03 -12.75
C PRO A 167 8.49 -20.61 -13.20
N LEU A 168 7.40 -20.06 -12.65
CA LEU A 168 7.00 -18.68 -12.80
C LEU A 168 7.00 -18.01 -11.42
N TYR A 169 7.35 -16.74 -11.40
CA TYR A 169 7.44 -15.91 -10.20
C TYR A 169 6.52 -14.70 -10.32
N PRO A 170 5.20 -14.84 -10.13
CA PRO A 170 4.22 -13.81 -10.46
C PRO A 170 4.51 -12.49 -9.77
N LEU A 171 4.72 -12.50 -8.45
CA LEU A 171 4.96 -11.28 -7.68
C LEU A 171 6.28 -10.60 -8.09
N ARG A 172 7.36 -11.36 -8.32
CA ARG A 172 8.63 -10.81 -8.81
C ARG A 172 8.44 -10.09 -10.15
N ASN A 173 7.57 -10.63 -11.03
CA ASN A 173 7.24 -10.00 -12.30
C ASN A 173 6.46 -8.70 -12.11
N VAL A 174 5.43 -8.68 -11.24
CA VAL A 174 4.68 -7.46 -10.89
C VAL A 174 5.62 -6.37 -10.37
N PHE A 175 6.44 -6.68 -9.37
CA PHE A 175 7.40 -5.72 -8.81
C PHE A 175 8.37 -5.22 -9.87
N THR A 176 8.87 -6.11 -10.75
CA THR A 176 9.81 -5.74 -11.81
C THR A 176 9.19 -4.79 -12.81
N GLU A 177 8.00 -5.08 -13.30
CA GLU A 177 7.34 -4.25 -14.31
C GLU A 177 6.90 -2.91 -13.72
N ARG A 178 6.28 -2.90 -12.53
CA ARG A 178 5.86 -1.65 -11.89
C ARG A 178 7.04 -0.77 -11.49
N TYR A 179 8.18 -1.36 -11.10
CA TYR A 179 9.42 -0.62 -10.88
C TYR A 179 9.91 0.07 -12.16
N LYS A 180 9.98 -0.67 -13.29
CA LYS A 180 10.41 -0.12 -14.59
C LYS A 180 9.52 1.04 -15.05
N LEU A 181 8.21 0.90 -14.85
CA LEU A 181 7.21 1.89 -15.25
C LEU A 181 6.97 2.96 -14.20
N ARG A 182 7.64 2.89 -13.02
CA ARG A 182 7.45 3.77 -11.85
C ARG A 182 5.98 3.90 -11.43
N LEU A 183 5.23 2.79 -11.52
CA LEU A 183 3.82 2.74 -11.16
C LEU A 183 3.64 2.60 -9.64
N PRO A 184 2.73 3.36 -9.01
CA PRO A 184 2.58 3.37 -7.57
C PRO A 184 1.98 2.08 -7.03
N MET A 185 2.50 1.61 -5.87
CA MET A 185 2.03 0.41 -5.18
C MET A 185 1.79 0.64 -3.70
N VAL A 186 0.87 -0.13 -3.13
CA VAL A 186 0.70 -0.29 -1.68
C VAL A 186 0.71 -1.78 -1.36
N VAL A 187 1.58 -2.22 -0.48
CA VAL A 187 1.74 -3.65 -0.19
C VAL A 187 1.60 -3.87 1.31
N SER A 188 0.79 -4.85 1.72
CA SER A 188 0.79 -5.32 3.10
C SER A 188 1.51 -6.66 3.22
N THR A 189 2.32 -6.82 4.27
CA THR A 189 3.07 -8.06 4.53
C THR A 189 3.25 -8.32 6.03
N ASN A 190 3.36 -9.60 6.39
CA ASN A 190 3.78 -10.03 7.71
C ASN A 190 5.23 -10.52 7.71
N LEU A 191 5.88 -10.53 6.54
CA LEU A 191 7.26 -10.98 6.40
C LEU A 191 8.23 -9.92 6.92
N ASP A 192 9.27 -10.35 7.61
CA ASP A 192 10.41 -9.52 7.92
C ASP A 192 11.36 -9.36 6.72
N SER A 193 12.44 -8.60 6.87
CA SER A 193 13.37 -8.31 5.77
C SER A 193 14.09 -9.55 5.23
N ASP A 194 14.38 -10.55 6.06
CA ASP A 194 15.07 -11.76 5.64
C ASP A 194 14.09 -12.70 4.91
N GLN A 195 12.88 -12.84 5.44
CA GLN A 195 11.80 -13.57 4.79
C GLN A 195 11.41 -12.94 3.43
N LEU A 196 11.37 -11.61 3.33
CA LEU A 196 11.16 -10.92 2.04
C LEU A 196 12.27 -11.21 1.03
N ARG A 197 13.54 -11.29 1.49
CA ARG A 197 14.67 -11.66 0.63
C ARG A 197 14.56 -13.09 0.12
N GLU A 198 14.17 -14.02 0.97
CA GLU A 198 13.95 -15.41 0.58
C GLU A 198 12.80 -15.52 -0.43
N HIS A 199 11.68 -14.86 -0.16
CA HIS A 199 10.45 -14.96 -0.93
C HIS A 199 10.56 -14.24 -2.31
N LEU A 200 11.00 -12.98 -2.31
CA LEU A 200 11.08 -12.15 -3.53
C LEU A 200 12.44 -12.15 -4.21
N GLY A 201 13.50 -12.52 -3.50
CA GLY A 201 14.88 -12.45 -3.96
C GLY A 201 15.53 -11.07 -3.78
N LEU A 202 16.86 -11.06 -3.65
CA LEU A 202 17.66 -9.87 -3.36
C LEU A 202 17.43 -8.71 -4.32
N ARG A 203 17.26 -9.00 -5.61
CA ARG A 203 17.05 -7.97 -6.65
C ARG A 203 15.77 -7.17 -6.44
N ILE A 204 14.69 -7.84 -6.05
CA ILE A 204 13.39 -7.17 -5.81
C ILE A 204 13.47 -6.37 -4.51
N VAL A 205 14.03 -6.95 -3.44
CA VAL A 205 14.17 -6.25 -2.16
C VAL A 205 15.06 -5.00 -2.28
N SER A 206 16.15 -5.07 -3.07
CA SER A 206 16.97 -3.89 -3.36
C SER A 206 16.17 -2.76 -4.02
N ARG A 207 15.29 -3.08 -4.98
CA ARG A 207 14.38 -2.12 -5.62
C ARG A 207 13.32 -1.59 -4.64
N MET A 208 12.79 -2.46 -3.78
CA MET A 208 11.87 -2.03 -2.72
C MET A 208 12.53 -1.01 -1.80
N ASN A 209 13.78 -1.21 -1.41
CA ASN A 209 14.52 -0.25 -0.57
C ASN A 209 14.68 1.12 -1.23
N GLU A 210 14.79 1.19 -2.55
CA GLU A 210 14.84 2.44 -3.31
C GLU A 210 13.48 3.13 -3.39
N MET A 211 12.41 2.37 -3.68
CA MET A 211 11.10 2.93 -4.04
C MET A 211 10.10 2.99 -2.90
N ALA A 212 10.35 2.31 -1.76
CA ALA A 212 9.35 2.10 -0.73
C ALA A 212 9.45 3.08 0.44
N TYR A 213 8.28 3.53 0.89
CA TYR A 213 8.05 4.16 2.18
C TYR A 213 7.43 3.14 3.12
N TYR A 214 8.11 2.83 4.22
CA TYR A 214 7.69 1.81 5.17
C TYR A 214 6.85 2.40 6.29
N ILE A 215 5.69 1.79 6.54
CA ILE A 215 4.82 2.09 7.69
C ILE A 215 4.72 0.81 8.52
N HIS A 216 5.49 0.75 9.58
CA HIS A 216 5.54 -0.39 10.48
C HIS A 216 4.39 -0.38 11.48
N PHE A 217 3.71 -1.54 11.64
CA PHE A 217 2.59 -1.75 12.54
C PHE A 217 3.01 -2.60 13.75
N GLU A 218 3.19 -1.95 14.88
CA GLU A 218 3.49 -2.59 16.18
C GLU A 218 2.23 -2.81 17.04
N ASN A 219 1.06 -2.70 16.45
CA ASN A 219 -0.21 -2.80 17.15
C ASN A 219 -0.44 -4.20 17.74
N VAL A 220 -1.31 -4.24 18.75
CA VAL A 220 -1.87 -5.49 19.27
C VAL A 220 -2.74 -6.18 18.22
N ASP A 221 -2.91 -7.48 18.35
CA ASP A 221 -3.85 -8.25 17.53
C ASP A 221 -5.29 -7.80 17.79
N PHE A 222 -5.83 -7.00 16.87
CA PHE A 222 -7.20 -6.48 16.96
C PHE A 222 -8.27 -7.57 16.82
N ARG A 223 -8.01 -8.70 16.12
CA ARG A 223 -8.95 -9.82 16.03
C ARG A 223 -9.13 -10.47 17.41
N ARG A 224 -8.04 -10.62 18.15
CA ARG A 224 -8.07 -11.12 19.53
C ARG A 224 -8.81 -10.14 20.46
N MET A 225 -8.58 -8.83 20.29
CA MET A 225 -9.33 -7.82 21.07
C MET A 225 -10.83 -7.87 20.79
N CYS A 226 -11.23 -7.99 19.51
CA CYS A 226 -12.63 -8.11 19.11
C CYS A 226 -13.26 -9.37 19.73
N TRP A 227 -12.56 -10.49 19.71
CA TRP A 227 -13.04 -11.72 20.34
C TRP A 227 -13.34 -11.55 21.82
N PHE A 228 -12.47 -10.86 22.57
CA PHE A 228 -12.69 -10.55 23.99
C PHE A 228 -13.82 -9.55 24.23
N GLN A 229 -14.11 -8.66 23.30
CA GLN A 229 -15.27 -7.77 23.41
C GLN A 229 -16.60 -8.55 23.33
N HIS A 230 -16.64 -9.61 22.53
CA HIS A 230 -17.81 -10.48 22.39
C HIS A 230 -17.90 -11.59 23.46
N HIS A 231 -16.80 -11.85 24.20
CA HIS A 231 -16.71 -12.90 25.24
C HIS A 231 -16.08 -12.35 26.52
N PRO A 232 -16.74 -11.38 27.19
CA PRO A 232 -16.18 -10.71 28.37
C PRO A 232 -15.91 -11.66 29.55
N GLU A 233 -16.68 -12.75 29.68
CA GLU A 233 -16.52 -13.79 30.68
C GLU A 233 -15.16 -14.51 30.61
N VAL A 234 -14.60 -14.68 29.40
CA VAL A 234 -13.31 -15.33 29.21
C VAL A 234 -12.16 -14.41 29.59
N LYS A 235 -12.30 -13.08 29.32
CA LYS A 235 -11.33 -12.08 29.73
C LYS A 235 -11.15 -12.05 31.25
N SER A 236 -12.25 -12.17 31.99
CA SER A 236 -12.23 -12.17 33.47
C SER A 236 -11.55 -13.41 34.06
N LYS A 237 -11.65 -14.57 33.37
CA LYS A 237 -10.96 -15.82 33.79
C LYS A 237 -9.46 -15.77 33.54
N GLN A 238 -9.00 -15.19 32.43
CA GLN A 238 -7.56 -15.08 32.14
C GLN A 238 -6.83 -14.06 33.02
N SER A 239 -7.47 -12.95 33.42
CA SER A 239 -6.89 -12.02 34.37
C SER A 239 -6.69 -12.70 35.75
N LYS A 240 -7.66 -13.51 36.21
CA LYS A 240 -7.54 -14.27 37.45
C LYS A 240 -6.45 -15.34 37.43
N ILE A 241 -6.19 -15.98 36.28
CA ILE A 241 -5.11 -16.98 36.13
C ILE A 241 -3.73 -16.30 36.22
N LYS A 242 -3.55 -15.12 35.55
CA LYS A 242 -2.29 -14.36 35.65
C LYS A 242 -1.99 -13.85 37.08
N ASP A 243 -3.02 -13.50 37.83
CA ASP A 243 -2.87 -13.09 39.24
C ASP A 243 -2.51 -14.28 40.16
N TYR A 244 -2.82 -15.51 39.76
CA TYR A 244 -2.43 -16.73 40.49
C TYR A 244 -0.99 -17.17 40.16
N GLU A 245 -0.52 -16.98 38.91
CA GLU A 245 0.84 -17.31 38.46
C GLU A 245 1.90 -16.26 38.90
N SER A 246 1.46 -15.09 39.37
CA SER A 246 2.33 -14.02 39.87
C SER A 246 2.45 -13.97 41.41
N ARG A 247 1.90 -14.96 42.12
CA ARG A 247 2.02 -15.16 43.57
C ARG A 247 2.87 -16.42 43.85
#